data_9108a250854e06991ff444c2a74ced16
#
_entry.id   9108a250854e06991ff444c2a74ced16
#
_cell.length_a   1.000
_cell.length_b   1.000
_cell.length_c   1.000
_cell.angle_alpha   90.00
_cell.angle_beta   90.00
_cell.angle_gamma   90.00
#
_symmetry.space_group_name_H-M   'P 1'
#
loop_
_entity.id
_entity.type
_entity.pdbx_description
1 polymer ?
#
loop_
_entity_poly.entity_id
_entity_poly.type
_entity_poly.pdbx_seq_one_letter_code
_entity_poly.pdbx_strand_id
1 'polypeptide(L)'
;ITDIVIDSRDYSKPRRETVLAEELAASNDSQSHSEGYRILASHGELSHQFDVGAAGEYEIQVKAMADQAGDEKARFAVKVGDDSIKEFEVAEHRKGQEFVLKTTLNVGIQKIGVAFLNDFYDANAKKFNDRNLGVASIGLVGPIGGGTPVRHEIHNRIVTTVPGNGKSPLDAATGVLRPIMNRAFRRDVGDAEVFRYASLVRRAVDEMGETYEGGLVMALQAVLVAPDFLFRLEQDPYDGESERRLDDFEIASRLSYFLWSTMPDDELFQVARRQQLHKPEVLRQQVKRMLKHEKAEALVQNFAAQWLNLRNLNNANPNTDIFKTFSNELRNDMRRETELLFRTVMQEDRSVEDLLSADFTFVNKRLAEHYGIRGVDSDEFQRVSLQGTNRAGVLTHASILTLTSNPGRTSPVKRGKWIMENIFGDAPPPPPPNVPELEATAKVSPDLTLREQLAKHREDPGCAACHKVMDPLGLGLENFDAIGKW
;
A
#
# COMPACT_ATOMS: atom_id res chain seq x y z
N ILE A 1 -3.76 -3.89 -12.50
CA ILE A 1 -2.61 -4.67 -11.96
C ILE A 1 -2.13 -5.68 -13.01
N THR A 2 -3.01 -6.51 -13.59
CA THR A 2 -2.62 -7.54 -14.57
C THR A 2 -1.97 -6.93 -15.81
N ASP A 3 -2.46 -5.83 -16.34
CA ASP A 3 -1.92 -5.11 -17.50
C ASP A 3 -0.57 -4.44 -17.22
N ILE A 4 -0.24 -4.19 -15.96
CA ILE A 4 1.07 -3.65 -15.55
C ILE A 4 2.12 -4.76 -15.48
N VAL A 5 1.70 -5.98 -15.13
CA VAL A 5 2.60 -7.14 -14.88
C VAL A 5 2.80 -8.00 -16.11
N ILE A 6 1.79 -8.09 -16.99
CA ILE A 6 1.85 -8.87 -18.22
C ILE A 6 1.68 -7.93 -19.41
N ASP A 7 2.73 -7.82 -20.20
CA ASP A 7 2.66 -7.10 -21.47
C ASP A 7 1.89 -7.95 -22.50
N SER A 8 0.67 -7.52 -22.79
CA SER A 8 -0.28 -8.18 -23.71
C SER A 8 -0.31 -7.59 -25.11
N ARG A 9 0.55 -6.58 -25.41
CA ARG A 9 0.59 -5.93 -26.70
C ARG A 9 0.98 -6.90 -27.82
N ASP A 10 0.30 -6.82 -28.98
CA ASP A 10 0.62 -7.59 -30.18
C ASP A 10 1.69 -6.87 -31.00
N TYR A 11 2.94 -7.31 -30.89
CA TYR A 11 4.06 -6.75 -31.63
C TYR A 11 4.25 -7.32 -33.04
N SER A 12 3.37 -8.23 -33.47
CA SER A 12 3.34 -8.72 -34.87
C SER A 12 2.65 -7.73 -35.81
N LYS A 13 1.88 -6.78 -35.28
CA LYS A 13 1.14 -5.76 -36.01
C LYS A 13 1.53 -4.36 -35.55
N PRO A 14 1.61 -3.40 -36.50
CA PRO A 14 1.85 -2.01 -36.11
C PRO A 14 0.69 -1.47 -35.26
N ARG A 15 1.01 -0.90 -34.11
CA ARG A 15 0.06 -0.17 -33.28
C ARG A 15 0.23 1.33 -33.52
N ARG A 16 -0.89 2.06 -33.50
CA ARG A 16 -0.88 3.53 -33.54
C ARG A 16 -1.18 4.07 -32.15
N GLU A 17 -0.35 4.96 -31.69
CA GLU A 17 -0.58 5.80 -30.53
C GLU A 17 -0.49 7.26 -30.98
N THR A 18 -1.48 8.08 -30.63
CA THR A 18 -1.52 9.49 -31.05
C THR A 18 -1.81 10.35 -29.82
N VAL A 19 -0.95 11.32 -29.62
CA VAL A 19 -1.00 12.28 -28.51
C VAL A 19 -1.42 13.64 -29.05
N LEU A 20 -2.46 14.21 -28.48
CA LEU A 20 -3.01 15.49 -28.93
C LEU A 20 -2.27 16.68 -28.32
N ALA A 21 -2.46 17.84 -28.92
CA ALA A 21 -1.80 19.10 -28.55
C ALA A 21 -1.83 19.40 -27.05
N GLU A 22 -2.94 19.13 -26.37
CA GLU A 22 -3.16 19.40 -24.95
C GLU A 22 -2.33 18.52 -24.01
N GLU A 23 -1.93 17.33 -24.49
CA GLU A 23 -1.14 16.34 -23.73
C GLU A 23 0.37 16.49 -23.98
N LEU A 24 0.79 17.33 -24.96
CA LEU A 24 2.21 17.52 -25.26
C LEU A 24 2.86 18.38 -24.17
N ALA A 25 4.03 17.98 -23.70
CA ALA A 25 4.87 18.79 -22.82
C ALA A 25 5.60 19.86 -23.63
N ALA A 26 5.74 21.08 -23.09
CA ALA A 26 6.47 22.17 -23.72
C ALA A 26 7.76 22.49 -22.96
N SER A 27 8.81 22.87 -23.71
CA SER A 27 10.11 23.22 -23.13
C SER A 27 10.19 24.67 -22.61
N ASN A 28 9.21 25.53 -22.96
CA ASN A 28 9.15 26.94 -22.54
C ASN A 28 7.70 27.42 -22.38
N ASP A 29 7.52 28.63 -21.82
CA ASP A 29 6.20 29.25 -21.58
C ASP A 29 5.68 30.05 -22.78
N SER A 30 6.45 30.19 -23.88
CA SER A 30 6.07 30.92 -25.11
C SER A 30 5.13 30.10 -25.98
N GLN A 31 3.96 29.73 -25.43
CA GLN A 31 2.99 28.85 -26.07
C GLN A 31 1.55 29.29 -25.76
N SER A 32 0.68 29.01 -26.70
CA SER A 32 -0.75 29.21 -26.58
C SER A 32 -1.52 28.05 -27.22
N HIS A 33 -2.80 27.91 -26.98
CA HIS A 33 -3.68 26.96 -27.66
C HIS A 33 -4.62 27.70 -28.60
N SER A 34 -4.75 27.23 -29.82
CA SER A 34 -5.66 27.78 -30.82
C SER A 34 -6.15 26.68 -31.76
N GLU A 35 -7.45 26.51 -31.90
CA GLU A 35 -8.10 25.63 -32.88
C GLU A 35 -7.59 24.15 -32.85
N GLY A 36 -7.27 23.61 -31.65
CA GLY A 36 -6.74 22.26 -31.50
C GLY A 36 -5.23 22.13 -31.77
N TYR A 37 -4.51 23.24 -31.86
CA TYR A 37 -3.05 23.28 -31.99
C TYR A 37 -2.43 23.91 -30.74
N ARG A 38 -1.29 23.41 -30.33
CA ARG A 38 -0.41 24.06 -29.38
C ARG A 38 0.62 24.86 -30.14
N ILE A 39 0.65 26.18 -29.94
CA ILE A 39 1.42 27.12 -30.71
C ILE A 39 2.73 27.45 -29.98
N LEU A 40 3.86 27.28 -30.67
CA LEU A 40 5.15 27.81 -30.27
C LEU A 40 5.37 29.17 -30.95
N ALA A 41 5.33 30.24 -30.15
CA ALA A 41 5.56 31.61 -30.62
C ALA A 41 7.03 32.03 -30.59
N SER A 42 7.91 31.12 -30.15
CA SER A 42 9.35 31.28 -30.17
C SER A 42 10.03 29.91 -30.27
N HIS A 43 11.37 29.92 -30.40
CA HIS A 43 12.14 28.68 -30.36
C HIS A 43 11.75 27.87 -29.12
N GLY A 44 11.38 26.59 -29.28
CA GLY A 44 10.94 25.69 -28.26
C GLY A 44 10.64 24.31 -28.81
N GLU A 45 10.24 23.41 -27.92
CA GLU A 45 9.94 22.01 -28.25
C GLU A 45 8.64 21.60 -27.61
N LEU A 46 7.80 20.89 -28.35
CA LEU A 46 6.65 20.15 -27.87
C LEU A 46 6.97 18.66 -27.95
N SER A 47 6.78 17.91 -26.86
CA SER A 47 7.20 16.50 -26.80
C SER A 47 6.27 15.63 -25.97
N HIS A 48 6.38 14.32 -26.20
CA HIS A 48 5.74 13.29 -25.38
C HIS A 48 6.68 12.10 -25.17
N GLN A 49 6.47 11.35 -24.08
CA GLN A 49 7.20 10.13 -23.76
C GLN A 49 6.39 8.91 -24.18
N PHE A 50 6.81 8.22 -25.23
CA PHE A 50 6.19 7.01 -25.76
C PHE A 50 6.86 5.77 -25.15
N ASP A 51 6.06 4.77 -24.73
CA ASP A 51 6.56 3.48 -24.28
C ASP A 51 6.73 2.51 -25.47
N VAL A 52 7.97 2.39 -25.93
CA VAL A 52 8.37 1.51 -27.04
C VAL A 52 8.70 0.13 -26.49
N GLY A 53 7.75 -0.81 -26.59
CA GLY A 53 7.90 -2.16 -26.03
C GLY A 53 8.70 -3.15 -26.89
N ALA A 54 8.96 -2.83 -28.17
CA ALA A 54 9.79 -3.65 -29.05
C ALA A 54 10.69 -2.76 -29.91
N ALA A 55 11.95 -3.15 -30.05
CA ALA A 55 12.87 -2.47 -30.99
C ALA A 55 12.44 -2.77 -32.43
N GLY A 56 12.53 -1.76 -33.30
CA GLY A 56 12.15 -1.93 -34.68
C GLY A 56 12.01 -0.59 -35.44
N GLU A 57 11.49 -0.67 -36.66
CA GLU A 57 11.16 0.51 -37.47
C GLU A 57 9.81 1.08 -37.05
N TYR A 58 9.74 2.39 -36.86
CA TYR A 58 8.52 3.11 -36.46
C TYR A 58 8.29 4.29 -37.40
N GLU A 59 7.02 4.65 -37.62
CA GLU A 59 6.64 5.92 -38.24
C GLU A 59 6.25 6.92 -37.17
N ILE A 60 6.92 8.06 -37.15
CA ILE A 60 6.52 9.24 -36.38
C ILE A 60 5.66 10.10 -37.31
N GLN A 61 4.47 10.44 -36.89
CA GLN A 61 3.49 11.22 -37.62
C GLN A 61 3.22 12.51 -36.86
N VAL A 62 3.50 13.67 -37.50
CA VAL A 62 3.29 14.98 -36.90
C VAL A 62 2.25 15.74 -37.72
N LYS A 63 1.20 16.19 -37.06
CA LYS A 63 0.23 17.12 -37.65
C LYS A 63 0.56 18.54 -37.18
N ALA A 64 1.02 19.37 -38.11
CA ALA A 64 1.46 20.72 -37.81
C ALA A 64 0.91 21.76 -38.79
N MET A 65 0.85 23.01 -38.35
CA MET A 65 0.60 24.21 -39.19
C MET A 65 1.59 25.31 -38.81
N ALA A 66 1.64 26.38 -39.60
CA ALA A 66 2.47 27.53 -39.24
C ALA A 66 1.85 28.86 -39.64
N ASP A 67 2.10 29.89 -38.84
CA ASP A 67 2.07 31.28 -39.31
C ASP A 67 3.35 31.58 -40.07
N GLN A 68 3.24 32.07 -41.24
CA GLN A 68 4.38 32.40 -42.11
C GLN A 68 4.71 33.90 -42.03
N ALA A 69 5.99 34.23 -41.88
CA ALA A 69 6.49 35.59 -41.87
C ALA A 69 7.92 35.67 -42.44
N GLY A 70 8.27 36.78 -43.10
CA GLY A 70 9.54 36.94 -43.76
C GLY A 70 9.68 36.09 -45.05
N ASP A 71 10.90 35.95 -45.54
CA ASP A 71 11.20 35.29 -46.82
C ASP A 71 11.33 33.77 -46.70
N GLU A 72 11.52 33.25 -45.49
CA GLU A 72 11.65 31.82 -45.23
C GLU A 72 10.32 31.24 -44.71
N LYS A 73 10.07 29.98 -45.00
CA LYS A 73 8.98 29.23 -44.41
C LYS A 73 9.34 28.71 -43.02
N ALA A 74 8.32 28.47 -42.20
CA ALA A 74 8.53 27.88 -40.90
C ALA A 74 9.11 26.46 -40.98
N ARG A 75 10.15 26.19 -40.20
CA ARG A 75 10.84 24.90 -40.15
C ARG A 75 10.78 24.32 -38.74
N PHE A 76 10.63 23.02 -38.68
CA PHE A 76 10.72 22.28 -37.42
C PHE A 76 11.55 21.01 -37.61
N ALA A 77 12.16 20.56 -36.53
CA ALA A 77 12.80 19.25 -36.43
C ALA A 77 11.98 18.26 -35.62
N VAL A 78 11.88 17.04 -36.13
CA VAL A 78 11.44 15.91 -35.32
C VAL A 78 12.65 15.35 -34.58
N LYS A 79 12.51 15.20 -33.25
CA LYS A 79 13.57 14.74 -32.36
C LYS A 79 13.17 13.41 -31.68
N VAL A 80 14.19 12.59 -31.42
CA VAL A 80 14.10 11.41 -30.55
C VAL A 80 15.16 11.57 -29.45
N GLY A 81 14.73 11.73 -28.22
CA GLY A 81 15.59 12.22 -27.15
C GLY A 81 16.06 13.64 -27.45
N ASP A 82 17.38 13.84 -27.44
CA ASP A 82 18.01 15.12 -27.77
C ASP A 82 18.44 15.20 -29.26
N ASP A 83 18.39 14.07 -29.97
CA ASP A 83 18.87 14.00 -31.37
C ASP A 83 17.80 14.47 -32.33
N SER A 84 18.18 15.40 -33.25
CA SER A 84 17.35 15.81 -34.37
C SER A 84 17.46 14.78 -35.50
N ILE A 85 16.34 14.12 -35.81
CA ILE A 85 16.30 13.03 -36.81
C ILE A 85 16.04 13.58 -38.21
N LYS A 86 15.10 14.53 -38.32
CA LYS A 86 14.75 15.12 -39.61
C LYS A 86 14.10 16.48 -39.44
N GLU A 87 14.46 17.39 -40.34
CA GLU A 87 13.82 18.70 -40.48
C GLU A 87 12.74 18.68 -41.56
N PHE A 88 11.69 19.46 -41.30
CA PHE A 88 10.58 19.67 -42.21
C PHE A 88 10.27 21.16 -42.36
N GLU A 89 9.76 21.52 -43.54
CA GLU A 89 9.26 22.84 -43.86
C GLU A 89 7.75 22.82 -43.96
N VAL A 90 7.04 23.72 -43.27
CA VAL A 90 5.61 23.89 -43.38
C VAL A 90 5.31 24.79 -44.59
N ALA A 91 4.72 24.20 -45.64
CA ALA A 91 4.59 24.88 -46.92
C ALA A 91 3.54 25.98 -46.93
N GLU A 92 2.42 25.80 -46.25
CA GLU A 92 1.23 26.66 -46.34
C GLU A 92 0.95 27.40 -45.00
N HIS A 93 0.48 28.65 -45.12
CA HIS A 93 0.11 29.50 -44.00
C HIS A 93 -1.20 28.99 -43.38
N ARG A 94 -1.22 28.73 -42.05
CA ARG A 94 -2.38 28.33 -41.24
C ARG A 94 -3.15 27.13 -41.75
N LYS A 95 -2.54 26.27 -42.54
CA LYS A 95 -3.15 25.04 -43.02
C LYS A 95 -2.45 23.82 -42.40
N GLY A 96 -3.25 22.96 -41.74
CA GLY A 96 -2.75 21.73 -41.15
C GLY A 96 -2.18 20.79 -42.22
N GLN A 97 -0.96 20.30 -41.99
CA GLN A 97 -0.25 19.36 -42.84
C GLN A 97 0.23 18.17 -42.00
N GLU A 98 0.27 16.99 -42.61
CA GLU A 98 0.83 15.81 -42.00
C GLU A 98 2.24 15.54 -42.50
N PHE A 99 3.13 15.26 -41.57
CA PHE A 99 4.53 14.96 -41.81
C PHE A 99 4.84 13.58 -41.27
N VAL A 100 5.48 12.74 -42.07
CA VAL A 100 5.80 11.36 -41.70
C VAL A 100 7.30 11.12 -41.77
N LEU A 101 7.82 10.48 -40.77
CA LEU A 101 9.22 10.09 -40.67
C LEU A 101 9.32 8.64 -40.24
N LYS A 102 10.10 7.82 -40.94
CA LYS A 102 10.50 6.48 -40.52
C LYS A 102 11.82 6.53 -39.78
N THR A 103 11.88 5.86 -38.65
CA THR A 103 13.11 5.77 -37.86
C THR A 103 13.13 4.47 -37.05
N THR A 104 14.31 4.00 -36.67
CA THR A 104 14.45 2.86 -35.74
C THR A 104 14.43 3.37 -34.32
N LEU A 105 13.57 2.76 -33.49
CA LEU A 105 13.50 3.03 -32.06
C LEU A 105 13.95 1.81 -31.26
N ASN A 106 14.63 2.09 -30.15
CA ASN A 106 14.99 1.09 -29.15
C ASN A 106 13.86 0.92 -28.13
N VAL A 107 13.86 -0.20 -27.43
CA VAL A 107 12.93 -0.47 -26.32
C VAL A 107 13.13 0.52 -25.17
N GLY A 108 12.05 0.90 -24.54
CA GLY A 108 12.00 1.80 -23.39
C GLY A 108 11.23 3.08 -23.65
N ILE A 109 11.27 3.99 -22.70
CA ILE A 109 10.61 5.29 -22.82
C ILE A 109 11.42 6.15 -23.80
N GLN A 110 10.78 6.49 -24.92
CA GLN A 110 11.34 7.33 -25.96
C GLN A 110 10.66 8.70 -25.96
N LYS A 111 11.41 9.76 -25.69
CA LYS A 111 10.91 11.13 -25.83
C LYS A 111 10.90 11.49 -27.32
N ILE A 112 9.73 11.75 -27.88
CA ILE A 112 9.58 12.23 -29.27
C ILE A 112 9.10 13.66 -29.20
N GLY A 113 9.82 14.54 -29.89
CA GLY A 113 9.59 15.98 -29.87
C GLY A 113 9.55 16.63 -31.24
N VAL A 114 8.91 17.77 -31.29
CA VAL A 114 8.85 18.69 -32.42
C VAL A 114 9.44 20.03 -31.97
N ALA A 115 10.61 20.36 -32.48
CA ALA A 115 11.33 21.59 -32.15
C ALA A 115 11.19 22.65 -33.25
N PHE A 116 10.74 23.85 -32.89
CA PHE A 116 10.63 24.99 -33.80
C PHE A 116 12.01 25.63 -34.01
N LEU A 117 12.46 25.75 -35.28
CA LEU A 117 13.85 26.05 -35.61
C LEU A 117 14.10 27.50 -36.00
N ASN A 118 13.16 28.19 -36.64
CA ASN A 118 13.40 29.49 -37.26
C ASN A 118 12.29 30.49 -36.96
N ASP A 119 12.18 30.83 -35.68
CA ASP A 119 11.34 31.92 -35.20
C ASP A 119 11.73 33.24 -35.89
N PHE A 120 10.73 34.06 -36.23
CA PHE A 120 10.94 35.35 -36.88
C PHE A 120 9.79 36.30 -36.54
N TYR A 121 10.16 37.52 -36.17
CA TYR A 121 9.21 38.59 -35.92
C TYR A 121 9.68 39.92 -36.57
N ASP A 122 8.81 40.58 -37.34
CA ASP A 122 9.03 41.90 -37.91
C ASP A 122 7.95 42.89 -37.48
N ALA A 123 8.28 43.77 -36.55
CA ALA A 123 7.38 44.79 -36.03
C ALA A 123 6.86 45.79 -37.09
N ASN A 124 7.54 45.91 -38.22
CA ASN A 124 7.22 46.87 -39.29
C ASN A 124 6.31 46.28 -40.39
N ALA A 125 6.16 44.96 -40.43
CA ALA A 125 5.31 44.30 -41.39
C ALA A 125 3.83 44.53 -41.07
N LYS A 126 3.04 45.01 -42.05
CA LYS A 126 1.60 45.26 -41.88
C LYS A 126 0.75 43.98 -41.84
N LYS A 127 1.25 42.88 -42.35
CA LYS A 127 0.62 41.55 -42.37
C LYS A 127 1.72 40.49 -42.31
N PHE A 128 1.41 39.34 -41.69
CA PHE A 128 2.35 38.21 -41.60
C PHE A 128 3.68 38.62 -40.96
N ASN A 129 3.57 39.26 -39.79
CA ASN A 129 4.70 39.82 -39.06
C ASN A 129 5.33 38.83 -38.05
N ASP A 130 4.72 37.69 -37.86
CA ASP A 130 5.14 36.71 -36.85
C ASP A 130 5.11 35.30 -37.43
N ARG A 131 6.18 34.55 -37.24
CA ARG A 131 6.32 33.17 -37.68
C ARG A 131 6.20 32.25 -36.47
N ASN A 132 5.13 31.44 -36.42
CA ASN A 132 4.84 30.55 -35.35
C ASN A 132 4.65 29.12 -35.85
N LEU A 133 4.90 28.13 -35.01
CA LEU A 133 4.62 26.72 -35.28
C LEU A 133 3.49 26.21 -34.41
N GLY A 134 2.44 25.67 -35.00
CA GLY A 134 1.36 24.95 -34.29
C GLY A 134 1.46 23.45 -34.50
N VAL A 135 1.38 22.67 -33.43
CA VAL A 135 1.36 21.22 -33.48
C VAL A 135 0.03 20.72 -32.91
N ALA A 136 -0.73 19.95 -33.71
CA ALA A 136 -1.99 19.37 -33.32
C ALA A 136 -1.82 18.00 -32.68
N SER A 137 -0.85 17.22 -33.17
CA SER A 137 -0.61 15.87 -32.61
C SER A 137 0.77 15.34 -32.99
N ILE A 138 1.27 14.44 -32.16
CA ILE A 138 2.40 13.56 -32.46
C ILE A 138 1.89 12.13 -32.36
N GLY A 139 2.01 11.37 -33.44
CA GLY A 139 1.64 9.96 -33.53
C GLY A 139 2.87 9.08 -33.68
N LEU A 140 2.83 7.90 -33.08
CA LEU A 140 3.81 6.83 -33.23
C LEU A 140 3.10 5.58 -33.76
N VAL A 141 3.58 5.04 -34.88
CA VAL A 141 3.02 3.82 -35.50
C VAL A 141 4.14 2.80 -35.66
N GLY A 142 3.96 1.63 -35.04
CA GLY A 142 4.94 0.56 -35.16
C GLY A 142 4.82 -0.52 -34.09
N PRO A 143 5.73 -1.48 -34.05
CA PRO A 143 6.86 -1.67 -35.00
C PRO A 143 6.37 -2.09 -36.40
N ILE A 144 6.95 -1.50 -37.44
CA ILE A 144 6.62 -1.83 -38.84
C ILE A 144 7.29 -3.16 -39.20
N GLY A 145 6.48 -4.13 -39.67
CA GLY A 145 7.00 -5.47 -39.97
C GLY A 145 7.17 -6.40 -38.78
N GLY A 146 6.70 -5.97 -37.62
CA GLY A 146 6.82 -6.71 -36.36
C GLY A 146 8.13 -6.44 -35.60
N GLY A 147 8.16 -6.76 -34.33
CA GLY A 147 9.30 -6.57 -33.45
C GLY A 147 9.41 -7.64 -32.36
N THR A 148 10.62 -7.81 -31.86
CA THR A 148 10.84 -8.68 -30.71
C THR A 148 10.73 -7.85 -29.43
N PRO A 149 9.73 -8.12 -28.57
CA PRO A 149 9.55 -7.36 -27.35
C PRO A 149 10.63 -7.70 -26.33
N VAL A 150 11.07 -6.70 -25.58
CA VAL A 150 11.83 -6.89 -24.35
C VAL A 150 10.85 -6.75 -23.19
N ARG A 151 10.55 -7.88 -22.56
CA ARG A 151 9.55 -7.96 -21.49
C ARG A 151 10.20 -7.79 -20.13
N HIS A 152 9.49 -7.13 -19.22
CA HIS A 152 9.95 -6.92 -17.85
C HIS A 152 10.16 -8.27 -17.13
N GLU A 153 11.09 -8.31 -16.16
CA GLU A 153 11.39 -9.51 -15.37
C GLU A 153 10.14 -10.15 -14.75
N ILE A 154 9.21 -9.34 -14.24
CA ILE A 154 7.96 -9.82 -13.63
C ILE A 154 7.11 -10.56 -14.67
N HIS A 155 7.01 -10.07 -15.91
CA HIS A 155 6.33 -10.78 -16.98
C HIS A 155 6.91 -12.18 -17.16
N ASN A 156 8.24 -12.27 -17.29
CA ASN A 156 8.93 -13.54 -17.51
C ASN A 156 8.81 -14.51 -16.33
N ARG A 157 8.66 -14.00 -15.10
CA ARG A 157 8.40 -14.82 -13.91
C ARG A 157 6.98 -15.39 -13.88
N ILE A 158 6.02 -14.72 -14.48
CA ILE A 158 4.61 -15.16 -14.54
C ILE A 158 4.38 -16.03 -15.77
N VAL A 159 4.75 -15.54 -16.95
CA VAL A 159 4.57 -16.24 -18.23
C VAL A 159 5.72 -17.23 -18.47
N THR A 160 5.71 -18.32 -17.70
CA THR A 160 6.76 -19.34 -17.73
C THR A 160 6.65 -20.29 -18.91
N THR A 161 5.51 -20.30 -19.59
CA THR A 161 5.24 -21.20 -20.73
C THR A 161 4.42 -20.43 -21.76
N VAL A 162 4.81 -20.54 -23.02
CA VAL A 162 4.13 -19.95 -24.18
C VAL A 162 3.69 -21.03 -25.16
N PRO A 163 2.67 -20.79 -26.01
CA PRO A 163 2.29 -21.69 -27.09
C PRO A 163 3.45 -21.90 -28.09
N GLY A 164 3.45 -23.03 -28.78
CA GLY A 164 4.51 -23.44 -29.71
C GLY A 164 5.23 -24.70 -29.25
N ASN A 165 6.08 -25.26 -30.10
CA ASN A 165 6.80 -26.51 -29.85
C ASN A 165 5.86 -27.66 -29.43
N GLY A 166 4.69 -27.78 -30.08
CA GLY A 166 3.68 -28.80 -29.81
C GLY A 166 2.74 -28.51 -28.66
N LYS A 167 2.85 -27.35 -27.98
CA LYS A 167 1.91 -26.92 -26.94
C LYS A 167 0.84 -26.00 -27.51
N SER A 168 -0.42 -26.33 -27.26
CA SER A 168 -1.54 -25.44 -27.56
C SER A 168 -1.59 -24.24 -26.60
N PRO A 169 -2.33 -23.17 -26.93
CA PRO A 169 -2.58 -22.07 -25.98
C PRO A 169 -3.18 -22.56 -24.66
N LEU A 170 -4.03 -23.57 -24.70
CA LEU A 170 -4.64 -24.19 -23.52
C LEU A 170 -3.61 -24.90 -22.63
N ASP A 171 -2.70 -25.70 -23.24
CA ASP A 171 -1.66 -26.42 -22.49
C ASP A 171 -0.67 -25.46 -21.86
N ALA A 172 -0.26 -24.44 -22.60
CA ALA A 172 0.62 -23.39 -22.10
C ALA A 172 -0.02 -22.63 -20.92
N ALA A 173 -1.28 -22.23 -21.08
CA ALA A 173 -2.04 -21.54 -20.03
C ALA A 173 -2.23 -22.40 -18.78
N THR A 174 -2.49 -23.70 -18.95
CA THR A 174 -2.58 -24.65 -17.82
C THR A 174 -1.27 -24.65 -17.00
N GLY A 175 -0.12 -24.66 -17.67
CA GLY A 175 1.18 -24.62 -17.02
C GLY A 175 1.44 -23.32 -16.24
N VAL A 176 0.98 -22.19 -16.77
CA VAL A 176 1.12 -20.88 -16.10
C VAL A 176 0.13 -20.72 -14.96
N LEU A 177 -1.15 -21.06 -15.18
CA LEU A 177 -2.22 -20.78 -14.23
C LEU A 177 -2.21 -21.69 -13.01
N ARG A 178 -1.88 -22.98 -13.16
CA ARG A 178 -1.90 -23.93 -12.04
C ARG A 178 -1.10 -23.47 -10.81
N PRO A 179 0.21 -23.12 -10.92
CA PRO A 179 0.97 -22.70 -9.75
C PRO A 179 0.44 -21.40 -9.15
N ILE A 180 -0.07 -20.48 -9.98
CA ILE A 180 -0.67 -19.23 -9.53
C ILE A 180 -1.98 -19.50 -8.78
N MET A 181 -2.85 -20.32 -9.32
CA MET A 181 -4.13 -20.69 -8.70
C MET A 181 -3.94 -21.46 -7.40
N ASN A 182 -2.97 -22.37 -7.32
CA ASN A 182 -2.63 -23.05 -6.05
C ASN A 182 -2.31 -22.04 -4.94
N ARG A 183 -1.51 -21.03 -5.25
CA ARG A 183 -1.17 -19.98 -4.30
C ARG A 183 -2.34 -19.05 -4.01
N ALA A 184 -3.08 -18.64 -5.04
CA ALA A 184 -4.23 -17.74 -4.93
C ALA A 184 -5.36 -18.35 -4.11
N PHE A 185 -5.68 -19.63 -4.33
CA PHE A 185 -6.74 -20.36 -3.65
C PHE A 185 -6.27 -21.09 -2.38
N ARG A 186 -4.96 -21.01 -2.08
CA ARG A 186 -4.32 -21.55 -0.86
C ARG A 186 -4.50 -23.07 -0.70
N ARG A 187 -4.69 -23.79 -1.81
CA ARG A 187 -4.81 -25.25 -1.90
C ARG A 187 -4.36 -25.76 -3.26
N ASP A 188 -4.16 -27.03 -3.39
CA ASP A 188 -3.96 -27.61 -4.72
C ASP A 188 -5.29 -27.59 -5.51
N VAL A 189 -5.23 -27.09 -6.74
CA VAL A 189 -6.38 -27.01 -7.64
C VAL A 189 -6.47 -28.24 -8.54
N GLY A 190 -7.69 -28.76 -8.72
CA GLY A 190 -7.95 -29.90 -9.58
C GLY A 190 -7.83 -29.56 -11.07
N ASP A 191 -7.60 -30.59 -11.91
CA ASP A 191 -7.43 -30.43 -13.36
C ASP A 191 -8.63 -29.76 -14.02
N ALA A 192 -9.85 -30.16 -13.66
CA ALA A 192 -11.08 -29.56 -14.18
C ALA A 192 -11.23 -28.09 -13.83
N GLU A 193 -10.73 -27.69 -12.65
CA GLU A 193 -10.76 -26.31 -12.18
C GLU A 193 -9.78 -25.45 -12.99
N VAL A 194 -8.53 -25.90 -13.12
CA VAL A 194 -7.51 -25.19 -13.93
C VAL A 194 -7.99 -25.09 -15.39
N PHE A 195 -8.57 -26.16 -15.94
CA PHE A 195 -9.09 -26.18 -17.30
C PHE A 195 -10.15 -25.09 -17.55
N ARG A 196 -11.03 -24.82 -16.59
CA ARG A 196 -12.03 -23.73 -16.71
C ARG A 196 -11.39 -22.37 -16.96
N TYR A 197 -10.34 -22.02 -16.18
CA TYR A 197 -9.63 -20.75 -16.32
C TYR A 197 -8.73 -20.73 -17.57
N ALA A 198 -8.03 -21.81 -17.86
CA ALA A 198 -7.20 -21.94 -19.06
C ALA A 198 -8.04 -21.86 -20.36
N SER A 199 -9.28 -22.33 -20.32
CA SER A 199 -10.21 -22.22 -21.44
C SER A 199 -10.58 -20.77 -21.78
N LEU A 200 -10.48 -19.82 -20.84
CA LEU A 200 -10.65 -18.39 -21.12
C LEU A 200 -9.52 -17.91 -22.05
N VAL A 201 -8.29 -18.35 -21.80
CA VAL A 201 -7.14 -18.01 -22.66
C VAL A 201 -7.33 -18.55 -24.07
N ARG A 202 -7.74 -19.83 -24.19
CA ARG A 202 -8.03 -20.44 -25.48
C ARG A 202 -9.11 -19.64 -26.24
N ARG A 203 -10.23 -19.31 -25.57
CA ARG A 203 -11.31 -18.54 -26.20
C ARG A 203 -10.88 -17.14 -26.61
N ALA A 204 -10.07 -16.46 -25.78
CA ALA A 204 -9.53 -15.15 -26.11
C ALA A 204 -8.68 -15.21 -27.40
N VAL A 205 -7.84 -16.24 -27.55
CA VAL A 205 -6.99 -16.42 -28.73
C VAL A 205 -7.81 -16.85 -29.95
N ASP A 206 -8.61 -17.91 -29.81
CA ASP A 206 -9.26 -18.58 -30.96
C ASP A 206 -10.52 -17.82 -31.48
N GLU A 207 -11.28 -17.20 -30.56
CA GLU A 207 -12.58 -16.59 -30.88
C GLU A 207 -12.53 -15.05 -30.91
N MET A 208 -11.64 -14.40 -30.11
CA MET A 208 -11.59 -12.95 -30.00
C MET A 208 -10.37 -12.35 -30.72
N GLY A 209 -9.43 -13.16 -31.18
CA GLY A 209 -8.21 -12.70 -31.89
C GLY A 209 -7.20 -11.99 -30.98
N GLU A 210 -7.29 -12.22 -29.67
CA GLU A 210 -6.36 -11.68 -28.67
C GLU A 210 -4.99 -12.40 -28.73
N THR A 211 -3.98 -11.75 -28.19
CA THR A 211 -2.70 -12.42 -27.94
C THR A 211 -2.84 -13.48 -26.83
N TYR A 212 -1.90 -14.42 -26.76
CA TYR A 212 -1.84 -15.38 -25.67
C TYR A 212 -1.75 -14.68 -24.31
N GLU A 213 -0.94 -13.64 -24.23
CA GLU A 213 -0.77 -12.82 -23.04
C GLU A 213 -2.04 -12.03 -22.68
N GLY A 214 -2.77 -11.53 -23.68
CA GLY A 214 -4.09 -10.91 -23.48
C GLY A 214 -5.10 -11.90 -22.88
N GLY A 215 -5.10 -13.14 -23.37
CA GLY A 215 -5.88 -14.22 -22.81
C GLY A 215 -5.47 -14.56 -21.36
N LEU A 216 -4.17 -14.58 -21.05
CA LEU A 216 -3.68 -14.77 -19.67
C LEU A 216 -4.12 -13.65 -18.73
N VAL A 217 -4.10 -12.39 -19.18
CA VAL A 217 -4.62 -11.25 -18.41
C VAL A 217 -6.07 -11.48 -18.03
N MET A 218 -6.92 -11.86 -18.99
CA MET A 218 -8.33 -12.18 -18.74
C MET A 218 -8.52 -13.32 -17.74
N ALA A 219 -7.75 -14.40 -17.89
CA ALA A 219 -7.83 -15.55 -16.99
C ALA A 219 -7.36 -15.20 -15.56
N LEU A 220 -6.30 -14.41 -15.42
CA LEU A 220 -5.82 -13.94 -14.13
C LEU A 220 -6.80 -12.96 -13.46
N GLN A 221 -7.46 -12.09 -14.23
CA GLN A 221 -8.55 -11.25 -13.71
C GLN A 221 -9.67 -12.12 -13.14
N ALA A 222 -10.06 -13.18 -13.86
CA ALA A 222 -11.06 -14.12 -13.37
C ALA A 222 -10.62 -14.84 -12.08
N VAL A 223 -9.35 -15.22 -11.95
CA VAL A 223 -8.78 -15.79 -10.70
C VAL A 223 -8.87 -14.79 -9.56
N LEU A 224 -8.51 -13.52 -9.79
CA LEU A 224 -8.46 -12.49 -8.75
C LEU A 224 -9.85 -12.01 -8.27
N VAL A 225 -10.91 -12.27 -9.01
CA VAL A 225 -12.30 -12.00 -8.58
C VAL A 225 -13.03 -13.26 -8.11
N ALA A 226 -12.38 -14.42 -8.17
CA ALA A 226 -12.98 -15.68 -7.73
C ALA A 226 -13.24 -15.68 -6.21
N PRO A 227 -14.34 -16.27 -5.73
CA PRO A 227 -14.61 -16.43 -4.30
C PRO A 227 -13.46 -17.12 -3.53
N ASP A 228 -12.84 -18.13 -4.13
CA ASP A 228 -11.67 -18.84 -3.56
C ASP A 228 -10.46 -17.93 -3.34
N PHE A 229 -10.31 -16.86 -4.11
CA PHE A 229 -9.27 -15.86 -3.88
C PHE A 229 -9.70 -14.82 -2.84
N LEU A 230 -10.90 -14.24 -2.99
CA LEU A 230 -11.40 -13.14 -2.17
C LEU A 230 -11.69 -13.56 -0.73
N PHE A 231 -12.13 -14.81 -0.55
CA PHE A 231 -12.52 -15.35 0.75
C PHE A 231 -11.63 -16.54 1.12
N ARG A 232 -11.54 -16.81 2.41
CA ARG A 232 -10.95 -18.03 2.94
C ARG A 232 -12.09 -19.01 3.16
N LEU A 233 -12.42 -19.74 2.11
CA LEU A 233 -13.51 -20.71 2.15
C LEU A 233 -13.04 -21.97 2.85
N GLU A 234 -13.87 -22.45 3.75
CA GLU A 234 -13.76 -23.75 4.40
C GLU A 234 -15.02 -24.55 4.06
N GLN A 235 -14.87 -25.84 3.91
CA GLN A 235 -16.03 -26.68 3.60
C GLN A 235 -16.90 -26.82 4.84
N ASP A 236 -18.21 -26.82 4.64
CA ASP A 236 -19.14 -27.14 5.70
C ASP A 236 -19.04 -28.64 6.09
N PRO A 237 -19.42 -29.02 7.32
CA PRO A 237 -19.60 -30.42 7.67
C PRO A 237 -20.57 -31.11 6.71
N TYR A 238 -20.35 -32.42 6.49
CA TYR A 238 -21.29 -33.19 5.69
C TYR A 238 -22.67 -33.24 6.35
N ASP A 239 -23.71 -33.44 5.54
CA ASP A 239 -25.09 -33.51 6.02
C ASP A 239 -25.24 -34.47 7.22
N GLY A 240 -25.72 -33.92 8.33
CA GLY A 240 -25.92 -34.68 9.59
C GLY A 240 -24.74 -34.66 10.59
N GLU A 241 -23.60 -34.06 10.22
CA GLU A 241 -22.47 -33.84 11.11
C GLU A 241 -22.53 -32.43 11.72
N SER A 242 -22.25 -32.29 13.01
CA SER A 242 -22.14 -30.99 13.67
C SER A 242 -20.74 -30.39 13.56
N GLU A 243 -19.73 -31.20 13.31
CA GLU A 243 -18.31 -30.83 13.28
C GLU A 243 -17.57 -31.66 12.23
N ARG A 244 -16.54 -31.05 11.60
CA ARG A 244 -15.52 -31.76 10.82
C ARG A 244 -14.12 -31.27 11.17
N ARG A 245 -13.14 -32.10 10.92
CA ARG A 245 -11.75 -31.68 10.98
C ARG A 245 -11.39 -30.86 9.74
N LEU A 246 -10.65 -29.76 9.96
CA LEU A 246 -10.05 -29.02 8.87
C LEU A 246 -9.04 -29.89 8.14
N ASP A 247 -8.96 -29.73 6.84
CA ASP A 247 -7.87 -30.28 6.06
C ASP A 247 -6.56 -29.51 6.29
N ASP A 248 -5.46 -30.06 5.84
CA ASP A 248 -4.14 -29.49 6.07
C ASP A 248 -3.92 -28.15 5.34
N PHE A 249 -4.60 -27.86 4.22
CA PHE A 249 -4.55 -26.58 3.54
C PHE A 249 -5.40 -25.52 4.28
N GLU A 250 -6.52 -25.90 4.84
CA GLU A 250 -7.34 -25.04 5.68
C GLU A 250 -6.58 -24.68 6.96
N ILE A 251 -5.90 -25.66 7.61
CA ILE A 251 -5.01 -25.42 8.76
C ILE A 251 -3.88 -24.46 8.37
N ALA A 252 -3.21 -24.70 7.22
CA ALA A 252 -2.14 -23.84 6.74
C ALA A 252 -2.62 -22.41 6.51
N SER A 253 -3.79 -22.25 5.90
CA SER A 253 -4.43 -20.97 5.63
C SER A 253 -4.77 -20.24 6.94
N ARG A 254 -5.47 -20.89 7.88
CA ARG A 254 -5.77 -20.30 9.20
C ARG A 254 -4.51 -19.84 9.91
N LEU A 255 -3.50 -20.73 9.97
CA LEU A 255 -2.24 -20.46 10.67
C LEU A 255 -1.49 -19.27 10.08
N SER A 256 -1.35 -19.22 8.75
CA SER A 256 -0.60 -18.15 8.09
C SER A 256 -1.30 -16.80 8.17
N TYR A 257 -2.61 -16.75 7.98
CA TYR A 257 -3.34 -15.48 8.12
C TYR A 257 -3.43 -15.01 9.56
N PHE A 258 -3.49 -15.92 10.54
CA PHE A 258 -3.46 -15.55 11.95
C PHE A 258 -2.11 -14.98 12.36
N LEU A 259 -1.00 -15.66 12.03
CA LEU A 259 0.33 -15.27 12.46
C LEU A 259 0.97 -14.19 11.57
N TRP A 260 0.70 -14.21 10.26
CA TRP A 260 1.40 -13.40 9.27
C TRP A 260 0.50 -12.46 8.47
N SER A 261 -0.82 -12.55 8.63
CA SER A 261 -1.80 -11.80 7.83
C SER A 261 -1.61 -11.95 6.32
N THR A 262 -1.04 -13.05 5.87
CA THR A 262 -0.78 -13.35 4.47
C THR A 262 -0.91 -14.84 4.19
N MET A 263 -0.89 -15.23 2.90
CA MET A 263 -1.00 -16.62 2.49
C MET A 263 0.17 -17.48 3.01
N PRO A 264 0.00 -18.82 3.07
CA PRO A 264 1.07 -19.75 3.43
C PRO A 264 2.32 -19.59 2.56
N ASP A 265 3.49 -19.80 3.14
CA ASP A 265 4.75 -19.92 2.39
C ASP A 265 4.91 -21.32 1.78
N ASP A 266 5.96 -21.48 0.97
CA ASP A 266 6.19 -22.73 0.24
C ASP A 266 6.46 -23.91 1.19
N GLU A 267 7.11 -23.69 2.34
CA GLU A 267 7.34 -24.73 3.34
C GLU A 267 6.01 -25.21 3.94
N LEU A 268 5.15 -24.27 4.35
CA LEU A 268 3.86 -24.61 4.92
C LEU A 268 2.95 -25.31 3.91
N PHE A 269 2.97 -24.89 2.63
CA PHE A 269 2.29 -25.60 1.54
C PHE A 269 2.81 -27.03 1.36
N GLN A 270 4.13 -27.24 1.43
CA GLN A 270 4.69 -28.58 1.30
C GLN A 270 4.28 -29.50 2.44
N VAL A 271 4.25 -28.99 3.68
CA VAL A 271 3.80 -29.74 4.84
C VAL A 271 2.31 -30.10 4.71
N ALA A 272 1.49 -29.17 4.23
CA ALA A 272 0.06 -29.40 3.95
C ALA A 272 -0.14 -30.49 2.87
N ARG A 273 0.58 -30.41 1.75
CA ARG A 273 0.53 -31.44 0.68
C ARG A 273 0.89 -32.84 1.17
N ARG A 274 1.79 -32.94 2.16
CA ARG A 274 2.15 -34.21 2.79
C ARG A 274 1.14 -34.66 3.84
N GLN A 275 0.08 -33.92 4.07
CA GLN A 275 -0.93 -34.19 5.10
C GLN A 275 -0.30 -34.40 6.48
N GLN A 276 0.52 -33.46 6.93
CA GLN A 276 1.25 -33.54 8.20
C GLN A 276 0.89 -32.46 9.20
N LEU A 277 0.16 -31.39 8.82
CA LEU A 277 -0.18 -30.30 9.73
C LEU A 277 -1.16 -30.69 10.83
N HIS A 278 -1.96 -31.74 10.61
CA HIS A 278 -2.83 -32.30 11.65
C HIS A 278 -2.07 -33.00 12.79
N LYS A 279 -0.74 -33.27 12.62
CA LYS A 279 0.10 -33.87 13.66
C LYS A 279 0.56 -32.79 14.65
N PRO A 280 0.26 -32.94 15.97
CA PRO A 280 0.53 -31.86 16.95
C PRO A 280 1.99 -31.41 17.00
N GLU A 281 2.96 -32.33 16.86
CA GLU A 281 4.37 -31.99 16.88
C GLU A 281 4.81 -31.22 15.64
N VAL A 282 4.29 -31.56 14.46
CA VAL A 282 4.59 -30.84 13.20
C VAL A 282 3.96 -29.46 13.24
N LEU A 283 2.69 -29.37 13.67
CA LEU A 283 2.01 -28.09 13.87
C LEU A 283 2.79 -27.18 14.82
N ARG A 284 3.24 -27.71 15.96
CA ARG A 284 4.05 -26.96 16.94
C ARG A 284 5.38 -26.47 16.33
N GLN A 285 6.04 -27.28 15.53
CA GLN A 285 7.28 -26.89 14.83
C GLN A 285 7.01 -25.73 13.85
N GLN A 286 5.95 -25.83 13.06
CA GLN A 286 5.58 -24.77 12.13
C GLN A 286 5.18 -23.48 12.84
N VAL A 287 4.40 -23.55 13.93
CA VAL A 287 4.07 -22.38 14.75
C VAL A 287 5.34 -21.70 15.29
N LYS A 288 6.28 -22.48 15.88
CA LYS A 288 7.54 -21.93 16.39
C LYS A 288 8.40 -21.27 15.30
N ARG A 289 8.48 -21.89 14.13
CA ARG A 289 9.16 -21.32 12.96
C ARG A 289 8.52 -19.99 12.55
N MET A 290 7.19 -20.00 12.42
CA MET A 290 6.43 -18.85 11.95
C MET A 290 6.48 -17.66 12.92
N LEU A 291 6.43 -17.89 14.22
CA LEU A 291 6.54 -16.83 15.25
C LEU A 291 7.93 -16.14 15.23
N LYS A 292 8.98 -16.87 14.83
CA LYS A 292 10.35 -16.31 14.71
C LYS A 292 10.59 -15.57 13.40
N HIS A 293 9.72 -15.75 12.40
CA HIS A 293 9.86 -15.12 11.10
C HIS A 293 9.48 -13.64 11.14
N GLU A 294 10.10 -12.80 10.30
CA GLU A 294 9.79 -11.37 10.22
C GLU A 294 8.32 -11.04 9.96
N LYS A 295 7.61 -11.88 9.18
CA LYS A 295 6.17 -11.74 8.93
C LYS A 295 5.31 -11.81 10.19
N ALA A 296 5.82 -12.38 11.30
CA ALA A 296 5.12 -12.39 12.57
C ALA A 296 4.91 -11.00 13.18
N GLU A 297 5.60 -9.97 12.66
CA GLU A 297 5.30 -8.56 12.97
C GLU A 297 3.84 -8.22 12.68
N ALA A 298 3.22 -8.89 11.70
CA ALA A 298 1.79 -8.71 11.42
C ALA A 298 0.89 -9.08 12.63
N LEU A 299 1.28 -10.10 13.43
CA LEU A 299 0.55 -10.44 14.64
C LEU A 299 0.67 -9.33 15.70
N VAL A 300 1.84 -8.72 15.83
CA VAL A 300 2.05 -7.57 16.73
C VAL A 300 1.17 -6.40 16.31
N GLN A 301 1.20 -6.02 15.03
CA GLN A 301 0.49 -4.85 14.50
C GLN A 301 -1.03 -5.05 14.40
N ASN A 302 -1.48 -6.26 14.07
CA ASN A 302 -2.89 -6.53 13.86
C ASN A 302 -3.59 -7.07 15.13
N PHE A 303 -2.98 -7.98 15.87
CA PHE A 303 -3.59 -8.51 17.07
C PHE A 303 -3.25 -7.65 18.30
N ALA A 304 -1.97 -7.52 18.66
CA ALA A 304 -1.59 -6.81 19.88
C ALA A 304 -2.01 -5.34 19.86
N ALA A 305 -1.82 -4.64 18.75
CA ALA A 305 -2.21 -3.24 18.60
C ALA A 305 -3.74 -3.03 18.66
N GLN A 306 -4.55 -4.01 18.25
CA GLN A 306 -6.01 -3.97 18.43
C GLN A 306 -6.41 -4.32 19.84
N TRP A 307 -5.91 -5.44 20.37
CA TRP A 307 -6.20 -5.91 21.72
C TRP A 307 -5.88 -4.85 22.76
N LEU A 308 -4.68 -4.26 22.71
CA LEU A 308 -4.25 -3.20 23.63
C LEU A 308 -4.75 -1.80 23.24
N ASN A 309 -5.59 -1.71 22.20
CA ASN A 309 -6.18 -0.46 21.70
C ASN A 309 -5.14 0.61 21.26
N LEU A 310 -3.92 0.19 20.92
CA LEU A 310 -2.82 1.10 20.55
C LEU A 310 -3.09 1.93 19.29
N ARG A 311 -3.99 1.47 18.41
CA ARG A 311 -4.38 2.22 17.21
C ARG A 311 -5.02 3.57 17.57
N ASN A 312 -5.74 3.63 18.68
CA ASN A 312 -6.37 4.85 19.17
C ASN A 312 -5.39 5.84 19.84
N LEU A 313 -4.14 5.44 20.06
CA LEU A 313 -3.11 6.36 20.57
C LEU A 313 -2.89 7.55 19.61
N ASN A 314 -3.14 7.38 18.31
CA ASN A 314 -3.10 8.47 17.33
C ASN A 314 -4.16 9.56 17.60
N ASN A 315 -5.26 9.20 18.23
CA ASN A 315 -6.36 10.11 18.56
C ASN A 315 -6.18 10.76 19.94
N ALA A 316 -5.21 10.30 20.73
CA ALA A 316 -4.87 10.93 22.01
C ALA A 316 -4.17 12.28 21.76
N ASN A 317 -4.73 13.35 22.30
CA ASN A 317 -4.24 14.71 22.13
C ASN A 317 -3.95 15.36 23.49
N PRO A 318 -2.87 14.97 24.19
CA PRO A 318 -2.43 15.64 25.40
C PRO A 318 -2.22 17.15 25.15
N ASN A 319 -2.65 17.97 26.10
CA ASN A 319 -2.48 19.42 26.01
C ASN A 319 -0.99 19.77 26.12
N THR A 320 -0.41 20.26 25.05
CA THR A 320 1.02 20.58 24.95
C THR A 320 1.44 21.79 25.80
N ASP A 321 0.50 22.64 26.22
CA ASP A 321 0.79 23.71 27.17
C ASP A 321 1.07 23.16 28.58
N ILE A 322 0.45 22.03 28.93
CA ILE A 322 0.64 21.31 30.18
C ILE A 322 1.79 20.30 30.04
N PHE A 323 1.75 19.50 28.99
CA PHE A 323 2.69 18.42 28.71
C PHE A 323 3.68 18.79 27.60
N LYS A 324 4.55 19.76 27.89
CA LYS A 324 5.49 20.38 26.92
C LYS A 324 6.43 19.40 26.22
N THR A 325 6.67 18.22 26.80
CA THR A 325 7.55 17.19 26.22
C THR A 325 6.81 16.24 25.29
N PHE A 326 5.47 16.33 25.18
CA PHE A 326 4.71 15.46 24.31
C PHE A 326 4.85 15.89 22.84
N SER A 327 5.16 14.94 21.98
CA SER A 327 5.27 15.15 20.53
C SER A 327 4.78 13.91 19.77
N ASN A 328 4.66 14.01 18.45
CA ASN A 328 4.30 12.86 17.60
C ASN A 328 5.38 11.79 17.61
N GLU A 329 6.65 12.19 17.68
CA GLU A 329 7.78 11.28 17.76
C GLU A 329 7.74 10.50 19.10
N LEU A 330 7.47 11.18 20.22
CA LEU A 330 7.32 10.51 21.50
C LEU A 330 6.12 9.56 21.51
N ARG A 331 4.98 9.93 20.89
CA ARG A 331 3.82 9.05 20.73
C ARG A 331 4.18 7.77 19.96
N ASN A 332 4.98 7.91 18.89
CA ASN A 332 5.44 6.76 18.10
C ASN A 332 6.39 5.87 18.93
N ASP A 333 7.27 6.48 19.69
CA ASP A 333 8.19 5.75 20.59
C ASP A 333 7.40 4.96 21.65
N MET A 334 6.40 5.56 22.28
CA MET A 334 5.50 4.91 23.24
C MET A 334 4.79 3.70 22.65
N ARG A 335 4.30 3.82 21.40
CA ARG A 335 3.69 2.69 20.69
C ARG A 335 4.71 1.59 20.45
N ARG A 336 5.87 1.95 19.94
CA ARG A 336 6.93 1.01 19.58
C ARG A 336 7.44 0.22 20.78
N GLU A 337 7.53 0.83 21.94
CA GLU A 337 7.86 0.16 23.21
C GLU A 337 6.93 -1.03 23.45
N THR A 338 5.63 -0.80 23.37
CA THR A 338 4.62 -1.84 23.68
C THR A 338 4.60 -2.95 22.61
N GLU A 339 4.78 -2.59 21.35
CA GLU A 339 4.93 -3.54 20.25
C GLU A 339 6.16 -4.43 20.45
N LEU A 340 7.30 -3.84 20.88
CA LEU A 340 8.54 -4.58 21.11
C LEU A 340 8.45 -5.51 22.31
N LEU A 341 7.77 -5.12 23.39
CA LEU A 341 7.52 -6.03 24.51
C LEU A 341 6.68 -7.24 24.06
N PHE A 342 5.57 -7.00 23.37
CA PHE A 342 4.72 -8.10 22.87
C PHE A 342 5.52 -9.02 21.93
N ARG A 343 6.27 -8.45 20.99
CA ARG A 343 7.13 -9.19 20.07
C ARG A 343 8.11 -10.07 20.85
N THR A 344 8.75 -9.53 21.87
CA THR A 344 9.75 -10.25 22.66
C THR A 344 9.13 -11.43 23.43
N VAL A 345 7.98 -11.20 24.08
CA VAL A 345 7.26 -12.28 24.75
C VAL A 345 6.89 -13.39 23.77
N MET A 346 6.41 -13.04 22.59
CA MET A 346 6.04 -13.98 21.55
C MET A 346 7.25 -14.74 20.95
N GLN A 347 8.33 -14.03 20.57
CA GLN A 347 9.47 -14.63 19.85
C GLN A 347 10.42 -15.39 20.75
N GLU A 348 10.57 -14.98 22.02
CA GLU A 348 11.39 -15.66 23.02
C GLU A 348 10.63 -16.78 23.74
N ASP A 349 9.36 -17.05 23.37
CA ASP A 349 8.48 -18.07 24.00
C ASP A 349 8.40 -17.88 25.53
N ARG A 350 8.22 -16.61 25.98
CA ARG A 350 8.18 -16.22 27.39
C ARG A 350 6.78 -16.44 27.98
N SER A 351 6.66 -16.35 29.30
CA SER A 351 5.35 -16.34 29.94
C SER A 351 4.51 -15.16 29.46
N VAL A 352 3.23 -15.39 29.18
CA VAL A 352 2.28 -14.32 28.87
C VAL A 352 2.12 -13.34 30.05
N GLU A 353 2.41 -13.77 31.26
CA GLU A 353 2.42 -12.92 32.45
C GLU A 353 3.47 -11.80 32.35
N ASP A 354 4.54 -11.98 31.58
CA ASP A 354 5.54 -10.95 31.33
C ASP A 354 4.94 -9.72 30.62
N LEU A 355 3.80 -9.85 29.93
CA LEU A 355 3.09 -8.69 29.41
C LEU A 355 2.65 -7.73 30.54
N LEU A 356 2.38 -8.24 31.74
CA LEU A 356 1.95 -7.44 32.89
C LEU A 356 3.07 -7.19 33.92
N SER A 357 4.05 -8.09 33.99
CA SER A 357 5.05 -8.11 35.06
C SER A 357 6.50 -8.03 34.61
N ALA A 358 6.79 -7.84 33.31
CA ALA A 358 8.16 -7.72 32.83
C ALA A 358 8.95 -6.65 33.60
N ASP A 359 10.13 -7.03 34.08
CA ASP A 359 11.11 -6.14 34.74
C ASP A 359 12.05 -5.47 33.74
N PHE A 360 11.70 -5.48 32.48
CA PHE A 360 12.41 -4.83 31.38
C PHE A 360 11.43 -4.16 30.40
N THR A 361 11.93 -3.19 29.65
CA THR A 361 11.23 -2.60 28.52
C THR A 361 12.19 -2.24 27.38
N PHE A 362 11.66 -1.61 26.34
CA PHE A 362 12.43 -1.12 25.19
C PHE A 362 12.31 0.39 25.07
N VAL A 363 13.42 1.08 25.07
CA VAL A 363 13.45 2.54 24.95
C VAL A 363 14.54 2.98 23.98
N ASN A 364 14.28 4.07 23.27
CA ASN A 364 15.29 4.89 22.65
C ASN A 364 15.65 6.07 23.57
N LYS A 365 16.56 6.95 23.18
CA LYS A 365 16.97 8.12 23.93
C LYS A 365 15.78 8.96 24.42
N ARG A 366 14.87 9.34 23.55
CA ARG A 366 13.70 10.20 23.85
C ARG A 366 12.77 9.58 24.88
N LEU A 367 12.43 8.30 24.72
CA LEU A 367 11.56 7.61 25.67
C LEU A 367 12.24 7.34 26.99
N ALA A 368 13.57 7.07 26.99
CA ALA A 368 14.36 6.93 28.20
C ALA A 368 14.41 8.24 29.01
N GLU A 369 14.62 9.37 28.36
CA GLU A 369 14.53 10.69 28.97
C GLU A 369 13.13 10.95 29.56
N HIS A 370 12.09 10.57 28.85
CA HIS A 370 10.71 10.68 29.33
C HIS A 370 10.46 9.86 30.60
N TYR A 371 11.04 8.67 30.70
CA TYR A 371 10.93 7.79 31.85
C TYR A 371 11.93 8.10 32.99
N GLY A 372 12.94 8.97 32.74
CA GLY A 372 14.03 9.22 33.66
C GLY A 372 15.06 8.08 33.74
N ILE A 373 15.09 7.21 32.72
CA ILE A 373 16.05 6.11 32.59
C ILE A 373 17.37 6.68 32.05
N ARG A 374 18.48 6.42 32.71
CA ARG A 374 19.80 6.93 32.32
C ARG A 374 20.58 5.92 31.50
N GLY A 375 21.57 6.41 30.73
CA GLY A 375 22.52 5.56 29.99
C GLY A 375 21.96 5.05 28.64
N VAL A 376 20.96 5.72 28.06
CA VAL A 376 20.42 5.46 26.75
C VAL A 376 20.61 6.70 25.88
N ASP A 377 21.60 6.66 24.99
CA ASP A 377 21.97 7.81 24.14
C ASP A 377 21.68 7.56 22.64
N SER A 378 21.13 6.38 22.28
CA SER A 378 20.81 5.98 20.91
C SER A 378 19.36 6.28 20.55
N ASP A 379 19.10 6.69 19.31
CA ASP A 379 17.76 6.78 18.74
C ASP A 379 17.16 5.38 18.39
N GLU A 380 18.01 4.35 18.36
CA GLU A 380 17.56 2.97 18.21
C GLU A 380 17.05 2.41 19.55
N PHE A 381 15.97 1.62 19.47
CA PHE A 381 15.40 0.96 20.65
C PHE A 381 16.33 -0.12 21.20
N GLN A 382 16.59 -0.05 22.49
CA GLN A 382 17.33 -1.07 23.22
C GLN A 382 16.57 -1.57 24.43
N ARG A 383 16.78 -2.84 24.78
CA ARG A 383 16.19 -3.46 25.98
C ARG A 383 16.90 -2.93 27.22
N VAL A 384 16.14 -2.44 28.18
CA VAL A 384 16.64 -1.91 29.44
C VAL A 384 15.94 -2.57 30.64
N SER A 385 16.63 -2.69 31.79
CA SER A 385 16.00 -3.14 33.02
C SER A 385 15.14 -2.05 33.63
N LEU A 386 14.02 -2.44 34.20
CA LEU A 386 13.12 -1.57 34.97
C LEU A 386 13.41 -1.63 36.48
N GLN A 387 14.43 -2.37 36.92
CA GLN A 387 14.82 -2.41 38.34
C GLN A 387 15.11 -1.01 38.89
N GLY A 388 14.55 -0.70 40.05
CA GLY A 388 14.67 0.63 40.67
C GLY A 388 13.74 1.69 40.05
N THR A 389 12.90 1.31 39.11
CA THR A 389 11.80 2.14 38.60
C THR A 389 10.47 1.66 39.22
N ASN A 390 9.42 2.47 39.06
CA ASN A 390 8.05 2.09 39.45
C ASN A 390 7.27 1.53 38.26
N ARG A 391 7.93 0.88 37.29
CA ARG A 391 7.33 0.36 36.07
C ARG A 391 7.47 -1.15 35.98
N ALA A 392 6.44 -1.78 35.41
CA ALA A 392 6.43 -3.19 35.03
C ALA A 392 5.35 -3.43 33.98
N GLY A 393 5.70 -4.13 32.89
CA GLY A 393 4.77 -4.53 31.84
C GLY A 393 3.93 -3.41 31.24
N VAL A 394 2.94 -3.80 30.42
CA VAL A 394 2.16 -2.85 29.59
C VAL A 394 1.34 -1.85 30.37
N LEU A 395 0.89 -2.17 31.60
CA LEU A 395 0.05 -1.27 32.41
C LEU A 395 0.77 0.03 32.77
N THR A 396 2.09 0.02 32.77
CA THR A 396 2.92 1.19 33.10
C THR A 396 3.58 1.81 31.88
N HIS A 397 3.32 1.29 30.69
CA HIS A 397 3.80 1.90 29.45
C HIS A 397 3.11 3.24 29.19
N ALA A 398 3.87 4.23 28.78
CA ALA A 398 3.34 5.55 28.49
C ALA A 398 2.25 5.53 27.39
N SER A 399 2.30 4.59 26.46
CA SER A 399 1.25 4.39 25.46
C SER A 399 -0.12 4.13 26.09
N ILE A 400 -0.20 3.19 27.02
CA ILE A 400 -1.46 2.82 27.71
C ILE A 400 -1.92 3.94 28.64
N LEU A 401 -1.00 4.52 29.39
CA LEU A 401 -1.31 5.62 30.31
C LEU A 401 -1.80 6.86 29.56
N THR A 402 -1.23 7.17 28.39
CA THR A 402 -1.68 8.29 27.54
C THR A 402 -3.03 8.00 26.90
N LEU A 403 -3.21 6.81 26.36
CA LEU A 403 -4.45 6.37 25.75
C LEU A 403 -5.65 6.45 26.71
N THR A 404 -5.40 6.18 27.98
CA THR A 404 -6.40 6.11 29.04
C THR A 404 -6.49 7.38 29.88
N SER A 405 -6.00 8.50 29.36
CA SER A 405 -6.06 9.82 30.01
C SER A 405 -6.93 10.81 29.23
N ASN A 406 -7.22 11.94 29.85
CA ASN A 406 -7.84 13.11 29.20
C ASN A 406 -6.73 14.06 28.71
N PRO A 407 -7.01 14.99 27.81
CA PRO A 407 -5.99 15.91 27.28
C PRO A 407 -5.22 16.69 28.34
N GLY A 408 -5.86 17.12 29.43
CA GLY A 408 -5.24 17.95 30.47
C GLY A 408 -4.96 17.22 31.80
N ARG A 409 -5.42 15.98 31.96
CA ARG A 409 -5.32 15.26 33.26
C ARG A 409 -5.45 13.74 33.08
N THR A 410 -5.08 13.00 34.10
CA THR A 410 -5.33 11.55 34.21
C THR A 410 -6.83 11.24 34.32
N SER A 411 -7.16 9.97 34.10
CA SER A 411 -8.51 9.46 34.32
C SER A 411 -8.49 8.05 34.92
N PRO A 412 -8.58 7.92 36.24
CA PRO A 412 -8.68 6.62 36.91
C PRO A 412 -9.81 5.75 36.33
N VAL A 413 -10.94 6.37 35.99
CA VAL A 413 -12.09 5.70 35.38
C VAL A 413 -11.71 5.06 34.03
N LYS A 414 -11.07 5.81 33.12
CA LYS A 414 -10.63 5.27 31.82
C LYS A 414 -9.55 4.20 31.99
N ARG A 415 -8.60 4.39 32.92
CA ARG A 415 -7.55 3.41 33.24
C ARG A 415 -8.15 2.10 33.75
N GLY A 416 -9.06 2.18 34.73
CA GLY A 416 -9.74 1.02 35.26
C GLY A 416 -10.63 0.31 34.25
N LYS A 417 -11.41 1.08 33.48
CA LYS A 417 -12.23 0.55 32.38
C LYS A 417 -11.38 -0.22 31.38
N TRP A 418 -10.25 0.36 30.94
CA TRP A 418 -9.36 -0.28 29.99
C TRP A 418 -8.79 -1.61 30.51
N ILE A 419 -8.43 -1.68 31.79
CA ILE A 419 -7.96 -2.92 32.43
C ILE A 419 -9.06 -3.98 32.40
N MET A 420 -10.29 -3.62 32.79
CA MET A 420 -11.42 -4.54 32.77
C MET A 420 -11.68 -5.07 31.34
N GLU A 421 -11.77 -4.18 30.36
CA GLU A 421 -12.10 -4.54 28.98
C GLU A 421 -10.99 -5.37 28.30
N ASN A 422 -9.72 -4.92 28.43
CA ASN A 422 -8.63 -5.47 27.63
C ASN A 422 -7.82 -6.57 28.34
N ILE A 423 -7.76 -6.55 29.68
CA ILE A 423 -7.00 -7.55 30.44
C ILE A 423 -7.92 -8.63 31.02
N PHE A 424 -9.04 -8.23 31.59
CA PHE A 424 -9.97 -9.20 32.21
C PHE A 424 -11.04 -9.71 31.23
N GLY A 425 -11.24 -9.00 30.08
CA GLY A 425 -12.31 -9.36 29.15
C GLY A 425 -13.72 -9.15 29.70
N ASP A 426 -13.87 -8.35 30.75
CA ASP A 426 -15.11 -8.05 31.45
C ASP A 426 -15.41 -6.54 31.34
N ALA A 427 -16.08 -6.16 30.26
CA ALA A 427 -16.41 -4.76 29.99
C ALA A 427 -17.50 -4.28 30.96
N PRO A 428 -17.33 -3.15 31.67
CA PRO A 428 -18.40 -2.58 32.46
C PRO A 428 -19.60 -2.20 31.58
N PRO A 429 -20.86 -2.27 32.09
CA PRO A 429 -21.99 -1.83 31.31
C PRO A 429 -21.89 -0.36 30.91
N PRO A 430 -22.54 0.05 29.82
CA PRO A 430 -22.52 1.47 29.39
C PRO A 430 -23.14 2.34 30.51
N PRO A 431 -22.61 3.59 30.67
CA PRO A 431 -23.17 4.50 31.68
C PRO A 431 -24.66 4.78 31.42
N PRO A 432 -25.46 4.97 32.45
CA PRO A 432 -26.84 5.41 32.28
C PRO A 432 -26.93 6.71 31.48
N PRO A 433 -28.04 6.96 30.76
CA PRO A 433 -28.23 8.24 30.09
C PRO A 433 -28.26 9.38 31.13
N ASN A 434 -27.65 10.52 30.79
CA ASN A 434 -27.58 11.74 31.60
C ASN A 434 -26.69 11.67 32.86
N VAL A 435 -25.66 10.84 32.86
CA VAL A 435 -24.63 10.90 33.92
C VAL A 435 -23.90 12.24 33.81
N PRO A 436 -23.86 13.06 34.90
CA PRO A 436 -23.07 14.29 34.87
C PRO A 436 -21.60 14.00 34.69
N GLU A 437 -20.92 14.79 33.87
CA GLU A 437 -19.47 14.67 33.75
C GLU A 437 -18.78 15.01 35.09
N LEU A 438 -17.65 14.37 35.37
CA LEU A 438 -16.89 14.61 36.62
C LEU A 438 -16.52 16.10 36.80
N GLU A 439 -16.32 16.81 35.68
CA GLU A 439 -16.06 18.25 35.65
C GLU A 439 -17.22 19.09 36.23
N ALA A 440 -18.45 18.61 36.14
CA ALA A 440 -19.57 19.27 36.79
C ALA A 440 -19.46 19.15 38.33
N THR A 441 -19.00 18.00 38.84
CA THR A 441 -18.74 17.79 40.26
C THR A 441 -17.55 18.65 40.75
N ALA A 442 -16.50 18.77 39.95
CA ALA A 442 -15.33 19.59 40.23
C ALA A 442 -15.66 21.09 40.35
N LYS A 443 -16.59 21.61 39.53
CA LYS A 443 -17.07 23.00 39.60
C LYS A 443 -17.81 23.31 40.91
N VAL A 444 -18.49 22.31 41.46
CA VAL A 444 -19.26 22.47 42.73
C VAL A 444 -18.37 22.30 43.95
N SER A 445 -17.23 21.60 43.83
CA SER A 445 -16.33 21.31 44.95
C SER A 445 -14.86 21.39 44.48
N PRO A 446 -14.34 22.59 44.21
CA PRO A 446 -13.01 22.80 43.60
C PRO A 446 -11.85 22.41 44.50
N ASP A 447 -12.04 22.32 45.79
CA ASP A 447 -10.98 22.01 46.78
C ASP A 447 -10.75 20.51 46.97
N LEU A 448 -11.61 19.65 46.36
CA LEU A 448 -11.49 18.18 46.47
C LEU A 448 -10.43 17.65 45.52
N THR A 449 -9.62 16.73 46.03
CA THR A 449 -8.73 15.92 45.15
C THR A 449 -9.56 15.05 44.18
N LEU A 450 -8.97 14.62 43.08
CA LEU A 450 -9.64 13.73 42.11
C LEU A 450 -10.21 12.46 42.79
N ARG A 451 -9.48 11.89 43.74
CA ARG A 451 -9.93 10.73 44.53
C ARG A 451 -11.19 11.04 45.35
N GLU A 452 -11.24 12.20 45.98
CA GLU A 452 -12.41 12.63 46.80
C GLU A 452 -13.60 12.97 45.89
N GLN A 453 -13.37 13.56 44.72
CA GLN A 453 -14.41 13.81 43.71
C GLN A 453 -15.03 12.50 43.22
N LEU A 454 -14.20 11.48 42.94
CA LEU A 454 -14.68 10.13 42.58
C LEU A 454 -15.40 9.44 43.75
N ALA A 455 -14.91 9.61 44.98
CA ALA A 455 -15.60 9.07 46.17
C ALA A 455 -17.00 9.68 46.33
N LYS A 456 -17.14 11.00 46.15
CA LYS A 456 -18.40 11.70 46.19
C LYS A 456 -19.35 11.27 45.04
N HIS A 457 -18.81 11.06 43.82
CA HIS A 457 -19.57 10.54 42.68
C HIS A 457 -20.15 9.13 42.96
N ARG A 458 -19.43 8.30 43.71
CA ARG A 458 -19.87 6.94 44.11
C ARG A 458 -20.89 6.89 45.24
N GLU A 459 -21.24 8.03 45.81
CA GLU A 459 -22.35 8.07 46.79
C GLU A 459 -23.71 7.76 46.13
N ASP A 460 -23.83 8.02 44.80
CA ASP A 460 -24.97 7.59 44.02
C ASP A 460 -24.92 6.06 43.80
N PRO A 461 -25.96 5.31 44.19
CA PRO A 461 -25.98 3.86 44.03
C PRO A 461 -25.90 3.38 42.57
N GLY A 462 -26.43 4.16 41.65
CA GLY A 462 -26.39 3.87 40.20
C GLY A 462 -24.97 3.98 39.65
N CYS A 463 -24.17 4.92 40.13
CA CYS A 463 -22.77 5.11 39.78
C CYS A 463 -21.86 4.10 40.49
N ALA A 464 -22.16 3.80 41.77
CA ALA A 464 -21.35 2.93 42.61
C ALA A 464 -21.16 1.52 42.04
N ALA A 465 -22.15 0.96 41.35
CA ALA A 465 -22.13 -0.39 40.82
C ALA A 465 -20.93 -0.67 39.91
N CYS A 466 -20.60 0.25 38.99
CA CYS A 466 -19.46 0.13 38.09
C CYS A 466 -18.17 0.68 38.71
N HIS A 467 -18.24 1.83 39.36
CA HIS A 467 -17.05 2.54 39.89
C HIS A 467 -16.37 1.80 41.04
N LYS A 468 -17.10 1.00 41.81
CA LYS A 468 -16.55 0.21 42.94
C LYS A 468 -15.47 -0.79 42.50
N VAL A 469 -15.58 -1.34 41.29
CA VAL A 469 -14.57 -2.27 40.72
C VAL A 469 -13.56 -1.56 39.90
N MET A 470 -14.00 -0.63 39.04
CA MET A 470 -13.20 0.06 38.05
C MET A 470 -12.22 1.06 38.68
N ASP A 471 -12.67 1.92 39.59
CA ASP A 471 -11.84 3.02 40.12
C ASP A 471 -10.61 2.52 40.91
N PRO A 472 -10.65 1.46 41.74
CA PRO A 472 -9.45 0.99 42.43
C PRO A 472 -8.33 0.57 41.46
N LEU A 473 -8.68 -0.07 40.35
CA LEU A 473 -7.71 -0.45 39.32
C LEU A 473 -7.03 0.76 38.70
N GLY A 474 -7.80 1.79 38.37
CA GLY A 474 -7.22 3.02 37.78
C GLY A 474 -6.48 3.87 38.78
N LEU A 475 -6.97 3.96 40.02
CA LEU A 475 -6.28 4.70 41.10
C LEU A 475 -4.93 4.11 41.46
N GLY A 476 -4.71 2.80 41.25
CA GLY A 476 -3.41 2.16 41.42
C GLY A 476 -2.33 2.72 40.46
N LEU A 477 -2.74 3.39 39.38
CA LEU A 477 -1.84 3.98 38.38
C LEU A 477 -1.72 5.52 38.46
N GLU A 478 -2.32 6.16 39.47
CA GLU A 478 -2.41 7.63 39.54
C GLU A 478 -1.09 8.34 39.94
N ASN A 479 -0.03 7.61 40.24
CA ASN A 479 1.30 8.19 40.34
C ASN A 479 1.91 8.55 38.98
N PHE A 480 1.32 8.04 37.87
CA PHE A 480 1.70 8.42 36.51
C PHE A 480 0.79 9.54 36.00
N ASP A 481 1.38 10.56 35.39
CA ASP A 481 0.64 11.64 34.77
C ASP A 481 -0.10 11.21 33.48
N ALA A 482 -0.73 12.15 32.76
CA ALA A 482 -1.53 11.86 31.59
C ALA A 482 -0.71 11.48 30.34
N ILE A 483 0.60 11.61 30.37
CA ILE A 483 1.52 11.15 29.32
C ILE A 483 2.44 10.02 29.82
N GLY A 484 2.09 9.41 30.95
CA GLY A 484 2.79 8.27 31.50
C GLY A 484 4.11 8.59 32.20
N LYS A 485 4.39 9.81 32.60
CA LYS A 485 5.55 10.18 33.40
C LYS A 485 5.24 9.94 34.88
N TRP A 486 6.20 9.36 35.62
CA TRP A 486 6.10 9.13 37.08
C TRP A 486 6.25 10.42 37.89
#